data_18ba9ec5c7092122e009530681b26ecd
#
_entry.id   18ba9ec5c7092122e009530681b26ecd
#
_cell.length_a   1.000
_cell.length_b   1.000
_cell.length_c   1.000
_cell.angle_alpha   90.00
_cell.angle_beta   90.00
_cell.angle_gamma   90.00
#
_symmetry.space_group_name_H-M   'P 1'
#
loop_
_entity.id
_entity.type
_entity.pdbx_description
1 polymer ?
#
loop_
_entity_poly.entity_id
_entity_poly.type
_entity_poly.pdbx_seq_one_letter_code
_entity_poly.pdbx_strand_id
1 'polypeptide(L)' 'MAGLVGKTLDHYRLVEQLGQGGMATVYRAQDTRRGVDVAIKVLSPTITGEKRFVRRFR' A
#
# COMPACT_ATOMS: atom_id res chain seq x y z
N MET A 1 -6.87 14.64 4.04
CA MET A 1 -7.28 13.88 2.89
C MET A 1 -7.04 12.41 3.07
N ALA A 2 -8.02 11.67 2.82
CA ALA A 2 -7.88 10.25 3.00
C ALA A 2 -6.96 9.67 1.93
N GLY A 3 -6.03 8.88 2.33
CA GLY A 3 -5.28 8.06 1.41
C GLY A 3 -6.01 6.76 1.20
N LEU A 4 -5.27 5.68 1.29
CA LEU A 4 -5.82 4.36 1.07
C LEU A 4 -6.03 3.58 2.36
N VAL A 5 -5.79 4.21 3.51
CA VAL A 5 -6.00 3.54 4.79
C VAL A 5 -7.46 3.13 4.91
N GLY A 6 -7.70 1.90 5.31
CA GLY A 6 -9.03 1.33 5.39
C GLY A 6 -9.48 0.60 4.15
N LYS A 7 -8.73 0.74 3.07
CA LYS A 7 -9.07 0.06 1.81
C LYS A 7 -8.34 -1.27 1.72
N THR A 8 -8.90 -2.17 0.94
CA THR A 8 -8.30 -3.46 0.69
C THR A 8 -7.85 -3.52 -0.76
N LEU A 9 -6.58 -3.81 -0.95
CA LEU A 9 -6.00 -4.01 -2.28
C LEU A 9 -5.73 -5.50 -2.41
N ASP A 10 -6.45 -6.17 -3.30
CA ASP A 10 -6.43 -7.61 -3.40
C ASP A 10 -6.83 -8.19 -2.04
N HIS A 11 -5.95 -8.93 -1.37
CA HIS A 11 -6.23 -9.45 -0.03
C HIS A 11 -5.41 -8.72 1.05
N TYR A 12 -4.89 -7.54 0.73
CA TYR A 12 -4.11 -6.74 1.67
C TYR A 12 -4.94 -5.57 2.16
N ARG A 13 -5.18 -5.54 3.43
CA ARG A 13 -5.92 -4.46 4.05
C ARG A 13 -4.95 -3.40 4.55
N LEU A 14 -5.05 -2.20 4.02
CA LEU A 14 -4.16 -1.11 4.39
C LEU A 14 -4.63 -0.52 5.71
N VAL A 15 -3.77 -0.58 6.71
CA VAL A 15 -4.17 -0.19 8.06
C VAL A 15 -3.50 1.07 8.55
N GLU A 16 -2.34 1.43 7.98
CA GLU A 16 -1.62 2.58 8.47
C GLU A 16 -0.68 3.10 7.40
N GLN A 17 -0.60 4.42 7.27
CA GLN A 17 0.37 5.04 6.39
C GLN A 17 1.67 5.22 7.14
N LEU A 18 2.74 4.66 6.61
CA LEU A 18 4.06 4.70 7.26
C LEU A 18 4.92 5.83 6.73
N GLY A 19 4.74 6.21 5.48
CA GLY A 19 5.54 7.27 4.91
C GLY A 19 4.98 7.71 3.58
N GLN A 20 5.40 8.89 3.15
CA GLN A 20 4.96 9.45 1.89
C GLN A 20 6.09 10.25 1.28
N GLY A 21 6.35 10.01 0.01
CA GLY A 21 7.28 10.79 -0.77
C GLY A 21 6.60 11.30 -2.03
N GLY A 22 7.38 11.96 -2.88
CA GLY A 22 6.83 12.49 -4.12
C GLY A 22 6.43 11.42 -5.11
N MET A 23 6.99 10.22 -5.00
CA MET A 23 6.78 9.16 -5.98
C MET A 23 6.03 7.97 -5.42
N ALA A 24 5.88 7.89 -4.12
CA ALA A 24 5.25 6.71 -3.54
C ALA A 24 4.76 6.99 -2.13
N THR A 25 3.81 6.18 -1.70
CA THR A 25 3.36 6.16 -0.32
C THR A 25 3.50 4.74 0.19
N VAL A 26 4.02 4.59 1.42
CA VAL A 26 4.23 3.27 2.01
C VAL A 26 3.19 3.05 3.09
N TYR A 27 2.54 1.91 3.04
CA TYR A 27 1.52 1.53 4.01
C TYR A 27 1.92 0.26 4.73
N ARG A 28 1.56 0.19 6.01
CA ARG A 28 1.49 -1.08 6.70
C ARG A 28 0.16 -1.71 6.33
N ALA A 29 0.20 -2.97 5.93
CA ALA A 29 -0.99 -3.68 5.52
C ALA A 29 -1.03 -5.03 6.19
N GLN A 30 -2.22 -5.59 6.28
CA GLN A 30 -2.45 -6.89 6.82
C GLN A 30 -2.79 -7.83 5.69
N ASP A 31 -2.00 -8.90 5.55
CA ASP A 31 -2.32 -9.95 4.59
C ASP A 31 -3.45 -10.77 5.21
N THR A 32 -4.65 -10.60 4.67
CA THR A 32 -5.84 -11.23 5.27
C THR A 32 -5.88 -12.73 5.05
N ARG A 33 -5.07 -13.26 4.14
CA ARG A 33 -5.01 -14.70 3.91
C ARG A 33 -4.03 -15.37 4.85
N ARG A 34 -2.90 -14.71 5.12
CA ARG A 34 -1.84 -15.29 5.94
C ARG A 34 -1.89 -14.82 7.38
N GLY A 35 -2.58 -13.71 7.63
CA GLY A 35 -2.64 -13.16 8.96
C GLY A 35 -1.35 -12.51 9.42
N VAL A 36 -0.55 -12.00 8.49
CA VAL A 36 0.72 -11.35 8.82
C VAL A 36 0.72 -9.93 8.29
N ASP A 37 1.56 -9.09 8.88
CA ASP A 37 1.73 -7.73 8.42
C ASP A 37 2.77 -7.67 7.31
N VAL A 38 2.52 -6.78 6.35
CA VAL A 38 3.43 -6.54 5.25
C VAL A 38 3.52 -5.04 5.03
N ALA A 39 4.55 -4.61 4.33
CA ALA A 39 4.65 -3.23 3.86
C ALA A 39 4.32 -3.20 2.38
N ILE A 40 3.48 -2.26 2.00
CA ILE A 40 3.08 -2.09 0.60
C ILE A 40 3.46 -0.70 0.17
N LYS A 41 4.19 -0.61 -0.92
CA LYS A 41 4.56 0.66 -1.51
C LYS A 41 3.64 0.89 -2.70
N VAL A 42 2.88 1.95 -2.62
CA VAL A 42 1.97 2.34 -3.70
C VAL A 42 2.65 3.46 -4.47
N LEU A 43 2.99 3.20 -5.70
CA LEU A 43 3.69 4.18 -6.52
C LEU A 43 2.70 5.18 -7.09
N SER A 44 3.13 6.43 -7.20
CA SER A 44 2.32 7.46 -7.80
C SER A 44 2.02 7.11 -9.24
N PRO A 45 0.87 7.55 -9.78
CA PRO A 45 0.57 7.31 -11.18
C PRO A 45 1.66 7.87 -12.08
N THR A 46 2.02 7.11 -13.09
CA THR A 46 2.95 7.57 -14.10
C THR A 46 2.20 8.41 -15.12
N ILE A 47 2.91 8.80 -16.18
CA ILE A 47 2.27 9.52 -17.28
C ILE A 47 1.11 8.73 -17.85
N THR A 48 1.19 7.40 -17.81
CA THR A 48 0.11 6.55 -18.32
C THR A 48 -1.06 6.45 -17.36
N GLY A 49 -0.90 6.94 -16.13
CA GLY A 49 -1.95 6.87 -15.14
C GLY A 49 -2.02 5.55 -14.38
N GLU A 50 -1.09 4.67 -14.60
CA GLU A 50 -1.10 3.38 -13.94
C GLU A 50 -0.52 3.49 -12.54
N LYS A 51 -1.12 2.75 -11.61
CA LYS A 51 -0.61 2.61 -10.26
C LYS A 51 0.10 1.27 -10.13
N ARG A 52 1.17 1.27 -9.37
CA ARG A 52 1.95 0.06 -9.15
C ARG A 52 2.10 -0.19 -7.67
N PHE A 53 2.16 -1.47 -7.32
CA PHE A 53 2.27 -1.89 -5.93
C PHE A 53 3.50 -2.77 -5.79
N VAL A 54 4.27 -2.53 -4.72
CA VAL A 54 5.39 -3.38 -4.38
C VAL A 54 5.19 -3.84 -2.96
N ARG A 55 5.15 -5.15 -2.77
CA ARG A 55 4.94 -5.74 -1.44
C ARG A 55 6.26 -6.13 -0.84
N ARG A 56 6.36 -5.97 0.46
CA ARG A 56 7.50 -6.46 1.21
C ARG A 56 7.02 -7.18 2.43
N PHE A 57 7.61 -8.34 2.64
CA PHE A 57 7.34 -9.12 3.85
C PHE A 57 8.42 -8.82 4.87
N ARG A 58 8.00 -8.86 6.11
CA ARG A 58 8.91 -8.61 7.21
C ARG A 58 9.69 -9.83 7.58
#